data_4ccaeff77bd34f9fa2586a0e9e15ded9
#
_entry.id   4ccaeff77bd34f9fa2586a0e9e15ded9
#
_cell.length_a   1.000
_cell.length_b   1.000
_cell.length_c   1.000
_cell.angle_alpha   90.00
_cell.angle_beta   90.00
_cell.angle_gamma   90.00
#
_symmetry.space_group_name_H-M   'P 1'
#
loop_
_entity.id
_entity.type
_entity.pdbx_description
1 polymer ?
#
loop_
_entity_poly.entity_id
_entity_poly.type
_entity_poly.pdbx_seq_one_letter_code
_entity_poly.pdbx_strand_id
1 'polypeptide(L)'
;MKKTINNRIQRGFTLIELMVAMAIAVIIMGMLIGITNVAMGTWQRSRAEIRASRQAKALLDLMAKDLECLVVRSGNVNEWLYAKTETVMPGPATDRSTNAAEFIFFSAASDRYKGGAGTPADLGGDVCTVSYKLAYQDPLEGADNPASTFVFYRQLMDPKPTFDSMLGKPDIKVAFDATAGKNKFETRLTAGENIATSKYDFVCENVYQYSITLRVDVTATVGAFTTIKPVRVTLGNDASANVFRLYGDKIDTDGAVGGGAMTVSNAELKTGKVTAVEISLTVLSDFGINQLKSRKFSSPADKAKFLAQHSYEFSKTVDVPGL
;
A
#
# COMPACT_ATOMS: atom_id res chain seq x y z
N MET A 1 52.79 34.30 69.39
CA MET A 1 52.22 33.48 68.26
C MET A 1 52.32 34.35 67.02
N LYS A 2 53.23 34.05 66.09
CA LYS A 2 53.35 34.75 64.79
C LYS A 2 52.61 33.94 63.76
N LYS A 3 51.51 34.48 63.20
CA LYS A 3 50.65 33.85 62.16
C LYS A 3 51.33 34.12 60.79
N THR A 4 51.97 33.12 60.23
CA THR A 4 52.57 33.16 58.89
C THR A 4 51.43 33.13 57.85
N ILE A 5 51.22 34.26 57.18
CA ILE A 5 50.28 34.36 56.07
C ILE A 5 50.99 33.82 54.82
N ASN A 6 50.58 32.63 54.38
CA ASN A 6 51.05 32.00 53.13
C ASN A 6 50.41 32.73 51.94
N ASN A 7 51.07 33.70 51.37
CA ASN A 7 50.68 34.33 50.13
C ASN A 7 50.90 33.33 48.98
N ARG A 8 49.85 32.62 48.63
CA ARG A 8 49.83 31.87 47.39
C ARG A 8 49.79 32.87 46.23
N ILE A 9 50.90 32.94 45.49
CA ILE A 9 51.00 33.70 44.25
C ILE A 9 49.95 33.11 43.26
N GLN A 10 48.85 33.79 43.06
CA GLN A 10 47.89 33.51 42.03
C GLN A 10 48.52 33.81 40.67
N ARG A 11 48.96 32.83 39.94
CA ARG A 11 49.38 32.96 38.53
C ARG A 11 48.18 33.31 37.69
N GLY A 12 48.14 34.51 37.13
CA GLY A 12 47.12 34.88 36.12
C GLY A 12 47.36 34.15 34.80
N PHE A 13 46.29 33.90 34.07
CA PHE A 13 46.36 33.33 32.73
C PHE A 13 47.05 34.28 31.75
N THR A 14 47.89 33.75 30.89
CA THR A 14 48.49 34.54 29.81
C THR A 14 47.49 34.72 28.67
N LEU A 15 47.59 35.81 27.91
CA LEU A 15 46.70 36.09 26.78
C LEU A 15 46.77 34.96 25.73
N ILE A 16 47.95 34.35 25.55
CA ILE A 16 48.15 33.24 24.61
C ILE A 16 47.43 31.94 25.05
N GLU A 17 47.43 31.65 26.36
CA GLU A 17 46.71 30.49 26.89
C GLU A 17 45.19 30.62 26.66
N LEU A 18 44.65 31.84 26.81
CA LEU A 18 43.25 32.12 26.58
C LEU A 18 42.91 32.00 25.10
N MET A 19 43.77 32.51 24.19
CA MET A 19 43.57 32.34 22.75
C MET A 19 43.58 30.87 22.30
N VAL A 20 44.53 30.06 22.81
CA VAL A 20 44.62 28.64 22.51
C VAL A 20 43.40 27.89 23.06
N ALA A 21 42.99 28.20 24.29
CA ALA A 21 41.78 27.57 24.86
C ALA A 21 40.52 27.89 24.06
N MET A 22 40.34 29.13 23.60
CA MET A 22 39.22 29.51 22.73
C MET A 22 39.27 28.81 21.37
N ALA A 23 40.45 28.67 20.75
CA ALA A 23 40.62 27.98 19.49
C ALA A 23 40.21 26.50 19.62
N ILE A 24 40.66 25.83 20.68
CA ILE A 24 40.29 24.44 20.97
C ILE A 24 38.78 24.32 21.22
N ALA A 25 38.19 25.25 22.00
CA ALA A 25 36.75 25.24 22.27
C ALA A 25 35.90 25.38 21.00
N VAL A 26 36.30 26.25 20.06
CA VAL A 26 35.64 26.42 18.77
C VAL A 26 35.70 25.13 17.93
N ILE A 27 36.86 24.46 17.90
CA ILE A 27 37.01 23.19 17.18
C ILE A 27 36.09 22.11 17.77
N ILE A 28 36.08 21.98 19.11
CA ILE A 28 35.23 21.01 19.81
C ILE A 28 33.74 21.30 19.54
N MET A 29 33.35 22.57 19.59
CA MET A 29 31.97 23.00 19.31
C MET A 29 31.57 22.68 17.88
N GLY A 30 32.44 22.90 16.91
CA GLY A 30 32.20 22.51 15.50
C GLY A 30 32.02 21.00 15.32
N MET A 31 32.82 20.18 15.98
CA MET A 31 32.69 18.73 15.98
C MET A 31 31.36 18.28 16.62
N LEU A 32 30.99 18.87 17.76
CA LEU A 32 29.72 18.54 18.44
C LEU A 32 28.49 18.87 17.56
N ILE A 33 28.50 20.03 16.90
CA ILE A 33 27.43 20.41 15.97
C ILE A 33 27.35 19.39 14.81
N GLY A 34 28.50 19.00 14.26
CA GLY A 34 28.56 17.98 13.20
C GLY A 34 27.96 16.64 13.63
N ILE A 35 28.36 16.13 14.80
CA ILE A 35 27.83 14.86 15.36
C ILE A 35 26.32 14.98 15.63
N THR A 36 25.88 16.11 16.20
CA THR A 36 24.45 16.34 16.49
C THR A 36 23.62 16.33 15.21
N ASN A 37 24.08 16.98 14.14
CA ASN A 37 23.38 17.00 12.86
C ASN A 37 23.25 15.59 12.24
N VAL A 38 24.33 14.80 12.30
CA VAL A 38 24.32 13.39 11.82
C VAL A 38 23.36 12.54 12.67
N ALA A 39 23.42 12.69 14.00
CA ALA A 39 22.55 11.96 14.92
C ALA A 39 21.07 12.31 14.69
N MET A 40 20.74 13.59 14.54
CA MET A 40 19.38 14.05 14.25
C MET A 40 18.86 13.52 12.90
N GLY A 41 19.70 13.57 11.86
CA GLY A 41 19.35 13.03 10.54
C GLY A 41 19.09 11.52 10.58
N THR A 42 19.94 10.78 11.29
CA THR A 42 19.78 9.32 11.46
C THR A 42 18.52 9.00 12.25
N TRP A 43 18.26 9.72 13.33
CA TRP A 43 17.07 9.53 14.16
C TRP A 43 15.77 9.81 13.38
N GLN A 44 15.71 10.90 12.61
CA GLN A 44 14.55 11.22 11.77
C GLN A 44 14.30 10.15 10.72
N ARG A 45 15.37 9.64 10.08
CA ARG A 45 15.27 8.56 9.09
C ARG A 45 14.76 7.26 9.72
N SER A 46 15.32 6.86 10.86
CA SER A 46 14.89 5.66 11.57
C SER A 46 13.42 5.74 12.02
N ARG A 47 12.99 6.91 12.50
CA ARG A 47 11.61 7.14 12.90
C ARG A 47 10.64 7.04 11.71
N ALA A 48 11.02 7.62 10.56
CA ALA A 48 10.23 7.53 9.33
C ALA A 48 10.10 6.07 8.83
N GLU A 49 11.19 5.30 8.89
CA GLU A 49 11.19 3.87 8.54
C GLU A 49 10.28 3.04 9.45
N ILE A 50 10.37 3.24 10.76
CA ILE A 50 9.50 2.55 11.72
C ILE A 50 8.02 2.87 11.47
N ARG A 51 7.70 4.15 11.17
CA ARG A 51 6.32 4.56 10.87
C ARG A 51 5.82 3.89 9.59
N ALA A 52 6.58 3.97 8.51
CA ALA A 52 6.25 3.32 7.24
C ALA A 52 6.08 1.80 7.39
N SER A 53 6.98 1.15 8.13
CA SER A 53 6.91 -0.28 8.40
C SER A 53 5.64 -0.67 9.17
N ARG A 54 5.25 0.09 10.18
CA ARG A 54 4.01 -0.17 10.95
C ARG A 54 2.76 -0.02 10.08
N GLN A 55 2.70 1.03 9.26
CA GLN A 55 1.57 1.26 8.36
C GLN A 55 1.47 0.19 7.29
N ALA A 56 2.59 -0.14 6.63
CA ALA A 56 2.63 -1.20 5.62
C ALA A 56 2.26 -2.56 6.20
N LYS A 57 2.79 -2.90 7.38
CA LYS A 57 2.45 -4.16 8.05
C LYS A 57 0.97 -4.25 8.39
N ALA A 58 0.39 -3.19 8.95
CA ALA A 58 -1.03 -3.16 9.30
C ALA A 58 -1.92 -3.38 8.06
N LEU A 59 -1.58 -2.73 6.92
CA LEU A 59 -2.29 -2.92 5.67
C LEU A 59 -2.12 -4.33 5.12
N LEU A 60 -0.90 -4.85 5.07
CA LEU A 60 -0.62 -6.20 4.58
C LEU A 60 -1.29 -7.29 5.44
N ASP A 61 -1.29 -7.13 6.77
CA ASP A 61 -1.93 -8.07 7.66
C ASP A 61 -3.47 -8.03 7.51
N LEU A 62 -4.05 -6.85 7.29
CA LEU A 62 -5.47 -6.70 7.02
C LEU A 62 -5.86 -7.36 5.69
N MET A 63 -5.12 -7.07 4.60
CA MET A 63 -5.36 -7.68 3.29
C MET A 63 -5.16 -9.20 3.32
N ALA A 64 -4.14 -9.66 4.02
CA ALA A 64 -3.90 -11.09 4.17
C ALA A 64 -5.06 -11.79 4.88
N LYS A 65 -5.55 -11.21 5.98
CA LYS A 65 -6.71 -11.74 6.70
C LYS A 65 -7.95 -11.82 5.82
N ASP A 66 -8.22 -10.78 5.02
CA ASP A 66 -9.36 -10.79 4.10
C ASP A 66 -9.21 -11.86 3.00
N LEU A 67 -8.00 -12.09 2.50
CA LEU A 67 -7.70 -13.10 1.49
C LEU A 67 -7.67 -14.53 2.06
N GLU A 68 -7.23 -14.73 3.30
CA GLU A 68 -7.32 -16.02 3.99
C GLU A 68 -8.77 -16.47 4.18
N CYS A 69 -9.68 -15.49 4.31
CA CYS A 69 -11.12 -15.72 4.41
C CYS A 69 -11.84 -15.63 3.04
N LEU A 70 -11.11 -15.72 1.93
CA LEU A 70 -11.66 -15.61 0.58
C LEU A 70 -12.75 -16.65 0.34
N VAL A 71 -13.90 -16.21 -0.17
CA VAL A 71 -15.00 -17.08 -0.54
C VAL A 71 -14.89 -17.45 -2.00
N VAL A 72 -14.44 -18.66 -2.23
CA VAL A 72 -14.28 -19.22 -3.57
C VAL A 72 -15.60 -19.76 -4.09
N ARG A 73 -15.93 -19.43 -5.33
CA ARG A 73 -17.12 -19.95 -6.01
C ARG A 73 -16.71 -20.69 -7.27
N SER A 74 -16.93 -22.01 -7.28
CA SER A 74 -16.61 -22.86 -8.42
C SER A 74 -17.87 -23.31 -9.17
N GLY A 75 -17.71 -23.71 -10.42
CA GLY A 75 -18.76 -24.37 -11.22
C GLY A 75 -19.85 -23.44 -11.75
N ASN A 76 -19.64 -22.11 -11.79
CA ASN A 76 -20.60 -21.18 -12.39
C ASN A 76 -19.89 -20.08 -13.19
N VAL A 77 -20.65 -19.32 -13.96
CA VAL A 77 -20.17 -18.24 -14.85
C VAL A 77 -20.05 -16.89 -14.16
N ASN A 78 -20.32 -16.82 -12.86
CA ASN A 78 -20.32 -15.55 -12.13
C ASN A 78 -18.90 -15.18 -11.70
N GLU A 79 -18.58 -13.90 -11.79
CA GLU A 79 -17.33 -13.34 -11.32
C GLU A 79 -17.31 -13.29 -9.80
N TRP A 80 -16.17 -13.57 -9.19
CA TRP A 80 -16.00 -13.49 -7.73
C TRP A 80 -14.70 -12.82 -7.27
N LEU A 81 -13.78 -12.52 -8.21
CA LEU A 81 -12.62 -11.69 -7.95
C LEU A 81 -12.32 -10.84 -9.18
N TYR A 82 -12.06 -9.56 -8.93
CA TYR A 82 -11.69 -8.56 -9.92
C TYR A 82 -10.50 -7.76 -9.45
N ALA A 83 -9.50 -7.64 -10.29
CA ALA A 83 -8.35 -6.77 -10.07
C ALA A 83 -8.01 -6.00 -11.35
N LYS A 84 -7.64 -4.74 -11.21
CA LYS A 84 -7.33 -3.84 -12.33
C LYS A 84 -6.06 -3.06 -12.07
N THR A 85 -5.24 -2.90 -13.12
CA THR A 85 -4.13 -1.93 -13.18
C THR A 85 -4.64 -0.63 -13.77
N GLU A 86 -4.23 0.49 -13.22
CA GLU A 86 -4.46 1.81 -13.80
C GLU A 86 -3.12 2.42 -14.21
N THR A 87 -2.98 2.74 -15.49
CA THR A 87 -1.74 3.29 -16.08
C THR A 87 -1.56 4.77 -15.78
N VAL A 88 -2.66 5.47 -15.48
CA VAL A 88 -2.66 6.89 -15.12
C VAL A 88 -3.24 7.03 -13.72
N MET A 89 -2.50 6.55 -12.73
CA MET A 89 -2.88 6.71 -11.34
C MET A 89 -2.92 8.18 -10.94
N PRO A 90 -3.88 8.55 -10.08
CA PRO A 90 -3.81 9.84 -9.44
C PRO A 90 -2.49 9.96 -8.67
N GLY A 91 -1.90 11.12 -8.75
CA GLY A 91 -0.64 11.45 -8.10
C GLY A 91 -0.37 12.94 -8.27
N PRO A 92 0.71 13.48 -7.70
CA PRO A 92 1.11 14.85 -7.96
C PRO A 92 1.18 15.09 -9.46
N ALA A 93 0.83 16.27 -9.93
CA ALA A 93 0.84 16.62 -11.36
C ALA A 93 2.21 16.33 -12.05
N THR A 94 3.29 16.30 -11.25
CA THR A 94 4.66 16.05 -11.68
C THR A 94 5.05 14.56 -11.62
N ASP A 95 4.25 13.71 -10.99
CA ASP A 95 4.61 12.32 -10.78
C ASP A 95 3.38 11.41 -10.65
N ARG A 96 3.21 10.54 -11.62
CA ARG A 96 2.18 9.51 -11.63
C ARG A 96 2.84 8.16 -11.87
N SER A 97 2.53 7.19 -11.03
CA SER A 97 3.03 5.82 -11.14
C SER A 97 1.93 4.88 -11.62
N THR A 98 2.32 3.76 -12.22
CA THR A 98 1.40 2.67 -12.53
C THR A 98 1.17 1.85 -11.28
N ASN A 99 -0.09 1.56 -10.96
CA ASN A 99 -0.46 0.84 -9.75
C ASN A 99 -1.60 -0.15 -10.03
N ALA A 100 -1.76 -1.14 -9.17
CA ALA A 100 -3.02 -1.85 -9.07
C ALA A 100 -4.08 -0.87 -8.52
N ALA A 101 -5.10 -0.56 -9.32
CA ALA A 101 -6.04 0.48 -8.98
C ALA A 101 -7.12 -0.01 -8.02
N GLU A 102 -7.70 -1.16 -8.35
CA GLU A 102 -8.82 -1.73 -7.63
C GLU A 102 -8.65 -3.23 -7.47
N PHE A 103 -9.09 -3.72 -6.33
CA PHE A 103 -9.11 -5.14 -6.02
C PHE A 103 -10.41 -5.45 -5.29
N ILE A 104 -11.32 -6.21 -5.90
CA ILE A 104 -12.65 -6.53 -5.38
C ILE A 104 -12.79 -8.05 -5.31
N PHE A 105 -13.25 -8.56 -4.19
CA PHE A 105 -13.49 -9.99 -3.98
C PHE A 105 -14.49 -10.25 -2.85
N PHE A 106 -14.94 -11.48 -2.73
CA PHE A 106 -15.82 -11.92 -1.64
C PHE A 106 -15.00 -12.55 -0.53
N SER A 107 -15.30 -12.15 0.71
CA SER A 107 -14.62 -12.65 1.92
C SER A 107 -15.61 -12.91 3.04
N ALA A 108 -15.34 -13.92 3.86
CA ALA A 108 -16.03 -14.13 5.13
C ALA A 108 -15.43 -13.22 6.23
N ALA A 109 -15.53 -11.91 6.02
CA ALA A 109 -14.90 -10.90 6.88
C ALA A 109 -15.50 -10.90 8.28
N SER A 110 -14.64 -10.99 9.31
CA SER A 110 -15.05 -11.04 10.70
C SER A 110 -15.37 -9.68 11.33
N ASP A 111 -14.95 -8.59 10.66
CA ASP A 111 -15.12 -7.20 11.10
C ASP A 111 -16.31 -6.49 10.45
N ARG A 112 -17.23 -7.26 9.90
CA ARG A 112 -18.50 -6.75 9.34
C ARG A 112 -19.32 -5.98 10.37
N TYR A 113 -20.10 -5.01 9.90
CA TYR A 113 -21.02 -4.27 10.72
C TYR A 113 -22.15 -5.18 11.27
N LYS A 114 -22.32 -5.16 12.59
CA LYS A 114 -23.33 -5.99 13.28
C LYS A 114 -24.62 -5.23 13.64
N GLY A 115 -24.80 -4.02 13.14
CA GLY A 115 -25.91 -3.15 13.52
C GLY A 115 -25.57 -2.30 14.75
N GLY A 116 -26.28 -1.18 14.92
CA GLY A 116 -26.20 -0.27 16.09
C GLY A 116 -27.49 -0.25 16.88
N ALA A 117 -27.50 0.43 17.99
CA ALA A 117 -28.71 0.61 18.81
C ALA A 117 -29.84 1.22 17.97
N GLY A 118 -30.97 0.50 17.85
CA GLY A 118 -32.14 0.93 17.07
C GLY A 118 -32.15 0.51 15.59
N THR A 119 -31.11 -0.13 15.09
CA THR A 119 -31.10 -0.75 13.76
C THR A 119 -31.30 -2.26 13.89
N PRO A 120 -31.93 -2.93 12.87
CA PRO A 120 -32.01 -4.38 12.89
C PRO A 120 -30.60 -4.96 13.06
N ALA A 121 -30.44 -5.78 14.10
CA ALA A 121 -29.19 -6.51 14.30
C ALA A 121 -28.94 -7.42 13.08
N ASP A 122 -27.68 -7.63 12.79
CA ASP A 122 -27.12 -8.57 11.82
C ASP A 122 -28.19 -9.27 10.92
N LEU A 123 -28.36 -8.77 9.74
CA LEU A 123 -29.34 -9.32 8.77
C LEU A 123 -28.95 -10.71 8.22
N GLY A 124 -27.95 -11.32 8.83
CA GLY A 124 -27.48 -12.68 8.47
C GLY A 124 -26.57 -12.69 7.26
N GLY A 125 -25.88 -13.82 7.11
CA GLY A 125 -24.93 -14.07 6.03
C GLY A 125 -23.48 -13.87 6.47
N ASP A 126 -22.59 -14.70 5.88
CA ASP A 126 -21.18 -14.72 6.23
C ASP A 126 -20.29 -14.13 5.13
N VAL A 127 -20.88 -13.83 3.96
CA VAL A 127 -20.14 -13.34 2.79
C VAL A 127 -20.31 -11.84 2.65
N CYS A 128 -19.19 -11.14 2.67
CA CYS A 128 -19.07 -9.71 2.45
C CYS A 128 -18.31 -9.44 1.14
N THR A 129 -18.57 -8.30 0.50
CA THR A 129 -17.70 -7.82 -0.58
C THR A 129 -16.64 -6.92 0.03
N VAL A 130 -15.38 -7.24 -0.24
CA VAL A 130 -14.22 -6.42 0.14
C VAL A 130 -13.67 -5.76 -1.11
N SER A 131 -13.39 -4.48 -1.03
CA SER A 131 -12.73 -3.74 -2.10
C SER A 131 -11.61 -2.88 -1.54
N TYR A 132 -10.49 -2.89 -2.26
CA TYR A 132 -9.31 -2.07 -1.98
C TYR A 132 -9.05 -1.11 -3.13
N LYS A 133 -8.68 0.13 -2.80
CA LYS A 133 -8.35 1.15 -3.79
C LYS A 133 -7.25 2.08 -3.29
N LEU A 134 -6.31 2.40 -4.17
CA LEU A 134 -5.33 3.45 -3.97
C LEU A 134 -5.84 4.73 -4.65
N ALA A 135 -5.80 5.86 -3.94
CA ALA A 135 -6.15 7.18 -4.46
C ALA A 135 -5.10 8.22 -4.03
N TYR A 136 -5.05 9.34 -4.74
CA TYR A 136 -4.24 10.50 -4.35
C TYR A 136 -5.19 11.67 -4.07
N GLN A 137 -5.37 11.98 -2.80
CA GLN A 137 -6.28 13.04 -2.35
C GLN A 137 -5.98 13.44 -0.90
N ASP A 138 -6.58 14.53 -0.45
CA ASP A 138 -6.57 14.87 0.97
C ASP A 138 -7.46 13.89 1.74
N PRO A 139 -6.92 13.16 2.73
CA PRO A 139 -7.70 12.20 3.50
C PRO A 139 -8.80 12.85 4.35
N LEU A 140 -8.77 14.16 4.56
CA LEU A 140 -9.78 14.88 5.34
C LEU A 140 -10.87 15.50 4.46
N GLU A 141 -10.49 16.12 3.34
CA GLU A 141 -11.41 16.82 2.46
C GLU A 141 -11.86 15.97 1.26
N GLY A 142 -11.15 14.89 0.95
CA GLY A 142 -11.48 14.03 -0.17
C GLY A 142 -11.27 14.64 -1.55
N ALA A 143 -10.62 15.79 -1.62
CA ALA A 143 -10.31 16.50 -2.85
C ALA A 143 -8.81 16.59 -3.09
N ASP A 144 -8.39 16.82 -4.32
CA ASP A 144 -6.99 17.08 -4.64
C ASP A 144 -6.65 18.54 -4.27
N ASN A 145 -5.81 18.69 -3.27
CA ASN A 145 -5.35 19.97 -2.72
C ASN A 145 -3.87 19.88 -2.30
N PRO A 146 -3.23 20.95 -1.80
CA PRO A 146 -1.83 20.90 -1.36
C PRO A 146 -1.53 19.88 -0.24
N ALA A 147 -2.55 19.48 0.54
CA ALA A 147 -2.41 18.44 1.58
C ALA A 147 -2.59 17.00 1.04
N SER A 148 -2.96 16.82 -0.24
CA SER A 148 -3.15 15.50 -0.85
C SER A 148 -1.95 14.59 -0.66
N THR A 149 -2.23 13.32 -0.39
CA THR A 149 -1.24 12.25 -0.30
C THR A 149 -1.78 10.98 -0.95
N PHE A 150 -0.93 9.97 -1.08
CA PHE A 150 -1.36 8.65 -1.52
C PHE A 150 -2.08 7.96 -0.36
N VAL A 151 -3.36 7.66 -0.55
CA VAL A 151 -4.23 7.09 0.48
C VAL A 151 -4.75 5.75 0.00
N PHE A 152 -4.66 4.76 0.87
CA PHE A 152 -5.16 3.42 0.61
C PHE A 152 -6.46 3.19 1.37
N TYR A 153 -7.51 2.84 0.64
CA TYR A 153 -8.85 2.63 1.16
C TYR A 153 -9.22 1.15 1.12
N ARG A 154 -9.96 0.71 2.14
CA ARG A 154 -10.67 -0.56 2.18
C ARG A 154 -12.14 -0.29 2.38
N GLN A 155 -12.98 -0.82 1.52
CA GLN A 155 -14.42 -0.80 1.70
C GLN A 155 -14.94 -2.21 1.96
N LEU A 156 -15.71 -2.34 3.03
CA LEU A 156 -16.42 -3.57 3.38
C LEU A 156 -17.91 -3.34 3.12
N MET A 157 -18.50 -4.15 2.24
CA MET A 157 -19.93 -4.17 2.01
C MET A 157 -20.56 -5.32 2.79
N ASP A 158 -21.55 -5.00 3.61
CA ASP A 158 -22.23 -5.98 4.46
C ASP A 158 -22.87 -7.14 3.69
N PRO A 159 -23.17 -8.26 4.35
CA PRO A 159 -23.72 -9.46 3.70
C PRO A 159 -25.00 -9.20 2.90
N LYS A 160 -25.93 -8.42 3.45
CA LYS A 160 -27.23 -8.20 2.76
C LYS A 160 -27.07 -7.51 1.40
N PRO A 161 -26.43 -6.31 1.25
CA PRO A 161 -26.20 -5.71 -0.05
C PRO A 161 -25.27 -6.58 -0.93
N THR A 162 -24.35 -7.34 -0.35
CA THR A 162 -23.53 -8.30 -1.10
C THR A 162 -24.40 -9.38 -1.74
N PHE A 163 -25.33 -9.97 -1.00
CA PHE A 163 -26.27 -10.97 -1.49
C PHE A 163 -27.22 -10.42 -2.54
N ASP A 164 -27.83 -9.28 -2.25
CA ASP A 164 -28.87 -8.70 -3.10
C ASP A 164 -28.31 -8.18 -4.44
N SER A 165 -27.07 -7.67 -4.44
CA SER A 165 -26.58 -6.86 -5.55
C SER A 165 -25.28 -7.34 -6.18
N MET A 166 -24.47 -8.15 -5.48
CA MET A 166 -23.14 -8.55 -5.93
C MET A 166 -23.05 -10.02 -6.31
N LEU A 167 -23.56 -10.90 -5.44
CA LEU A 167 -23.51 -12.34 -5.67
C LEU A 167 -24.37 -12.74 -6.86
N GLY A 168 -23.81 -13.57 -7.73
CA GLY A 168 -24.50 -14.04 -8.93
C GLY A 168 -24.45 -13.05 -10.11
N LYS A 169 -23.60 -12.04 -10.04
CA LYS A 169 -23.40 -11.13 -11.16
C LYS A 169 -22.24 -11.58 -12.06
N PRO A 170 -22.39 -11.43 -13.37
CA PRO A 170 -21.33 -11.77 -14.33
C PRO A 170 -20.17 -10.79 -14.32
N ASP A 171 -20.35 -9.56 -13.78
CA ASP A 171 -19.35 -8.52 -13.65
C ASP A 171 -19.52 -7.83 -12.29
N ILE A 172 -18.61 -8.17 -11.37
CA ILE A 172 -18.66 -7.63 -10.00
C ILE A 172 -18.24 -6.15 -9.94
N LYS A 173 -17.43 -5.67 -10.88
CA LYS A 173 -17.06 -4.26 -10.91
C LYS A 173 -18.25 -3.38 -11.26
N VAL A 174 -19.02 -3.75 -12.30
CA VAL A 174 -20.24 -3.04 -12.69
C VAL A 174 -21.28 -3.10 -11.57
N ALA A 175 -21.44 -4.25 -10.93
CA ALA A 175 -22.35 -4.42 -9.81
C ALA A 175 -21.92 -3.59 -8.59
N PHE A 176 -20.61 -3.54 -8.29
CA PHE A 176 -20.05 -2.76 -7.21
C PHE A 176 -20.28 -1.24 -7.42
N ASP A 177 -20.00 -0.75 -8.62
CA ASP A 177 -20.23 0.66 -8.96
C ASP A 177 -21.70 1.04 -8.89
N ALA A 178 -22.59 0.15 -9.31
CA ALA A 178 -24.04 0.38 -9.25
C ALA A 178 -24.57 0.38 -7.82
N THR A 179 -24.09 -0.51 -6.96
CA THR A 179 -24.57 -0.69 -5.58
C THR A 179 -23.90 0.28 -4.62
N ALA A 180 -22.59 0.41 -4.74
CA ALA A 180 -21.81 1.31 -3.89
C ALA A 180 -21.94 2.78 -4.30
N GLY A 181 -22.43 3.06 -5.51
CA GLY A 181 -22.36 4.36 -6.18
C GLY A 181 -20.98 4.55 -6.81
N LYS A 182 -20.96 5.14 -8.01
CA LYS A 182 -19.70 5.54 -8.64
C LYS A 182 -18.91 6.38 -7.64
N ASN A 183 -17.69 5.97 -7.37
CA ASN A 183 -16.75 6.70 -6.51
C ASN A 183 -17.14 6.74 -5.01
N LYS A 184 -17.65 5.67 -4.41
CA LYS A 184 -17.87 5.68 -2.96
C LYS A 184 -16.59 5.90 -2.16
N PHE A 185 -15.43 5.47 -2.67
CA PHE A 185 -14.15 5.86 -2.08
C PHE A 185 -13.86 7.35 -2.17
N GLU A 186 -14.44 8.04 -3.17
CA GLU A 186 -14.26 9.47 -3.40
C GLU A 186 -15.39 10.31 -2.80
N THR A 187 -16.64 9.85 -2.86
CA THR A 187 -17.81 10.62 -2.43
C THR A 187 -18.05 10.60 -0.93
N ARG A 188 -17.55 9.62 -0.19
CA ARG A 188 -17.67 9.62 1.27
C ARG A 188 -16.86 10.72 1.94
N LEU A 189 -15.86 11.25 1.25
CA LEU A 189 -15.02 12.32 1.76
C LEU A 189 -15.43 13.71 1.24
N THR A 190 -16.30 13.82 0.23
CA THR A 190 -16.47 15.07 -0.54
C THR A 190 -17.60 15.95 -0.16
N ALA A 191 -18.58 15.71 0.57
CA ALA A 191 -19.62 16.70 0.85
C ALA A 191 -20.44 16.39 2.10
N GLY A 192 -20.04 16.92 3.22
CA GLY A 192 -20.90 17.03 4.41
C GLY A 192 -21.15 15.71 5.12
N GLU A 193 -20.52 14.61 4.73
CA GLU A 193 -20.51 13.39 5.51
C GLU A 193 -19.52 13.51 6.67
N ASN A 194 -19.97 13.14 7.84
CA ASN A 194 -19.22 13.25 9.08
C ASN A 194 -17.91 12.43 8.95
N ILE A 195 -16.74 13.05 9.15
CA ILE A 195 -15.41 12.44 9.20
C ILE A 195 -15.40 11.16 10.06
N ALA A 196 -16.31 11.07 11.02
CA ALA A 196 -16.49 9.89 11.87
C ALA A 196 -16.96 8.64 11.12
N THR A 197 -17.70 8.77 10.02
CA THR A 197 -18.16 7.64 9.21
C THR A 197 -17.19 7.24 8.10
N SER A 198 -16.45 8.19 7.58
CA SER A 198 -15.49 7.98 6.47
C SER A 198 -14.17 7.34 6.90
N LYS A 199 -13.78 7.48 8.16
CA LYS A 199 -12.51 6.94 8.68
C LYS A 199 -12.41 5.42 8.70
N TYR A 200 -13.51 4.70 8.53
CA TYR A 200 -13.50 3.24 8.46
C TYR A 200 -12.94 2.71 7.13
N ASP A 201 -13.00 3.51 6.09
CA ASP A 201 -12.50 3.12 4.77
C ASP A 201 -11.00 3.43 4.61
N PHE A 202 -10.47 4.39 5.39
CA PHE A 202 -9.06 4.75 5.39
C PHE A 202 -8.22 3.68 6.13
N VAL A 203 -7.17 3.18 5.47
CA VAL A 203 -6.29 2.16 6.07
C VAL A 203 -4.86 2.64 6.22
N CYS A 204 -4.29 3.24 5.19
CA CYS A 204 -2.88 3.61 5.16
C CYS A 204 -2.67 4.84 4.28
N GLU A 205 -1.67 5.65 4.63
CA GLU A 205 -1.22 6.79 3.85
C GLU A 205 0.18 6.56 3.27
N ASN A 206 0.57 7.41 2.32
CA ASN A 206 1.90 7.41 1.71
C ASN A 206 2.24 6.14 0.91
N VAL A 207 1.25 5.37 0.48
CA VAL A 207 1.45 4.20 -0.39
C VAL A 207 1.68 4.68 -1.81
N TYR A 208 2.93 4.77 -2.23
CA TYR A 208 3.33 5.27 -3.53
C TYR A 208 3.11 4.26 -4.66
N GLN A 209 3.42 2.98 -4.39
CA GLN A 209 3.17 1.89 -5.34
C GLN A 209 2.46 0.73 -4.64
N TYR A 210 1.57 0.12 -5.38
CA TYR A 210 0.82 -1.06 -4.97
C TYR A 210 0.74 -2.01 -6.14
N SER A 211 1.15 -3.25 -5.94
CA SER A 211 1.03 -4.30 -6.95
C SER A 211 0.49 -5.60 -6.34
N ILE A 212 -0.25 -6.31 -7.18
CA ILE A 212 -0.82 -7.62 -6.87
C ILE A 212 -0.25 -8.60 -7.88
N THR A 213 0.35 -9.68 -7.41
CA THR A 213 0.78 -10.78 -8.26
C THR A 213 0.01 -12.04 -7.89
N LEU A 214 -0.78 -12.53 -8.83
CA LEU A 214 -1.49 -13.77 -8.69
C LEU A 214 -0.63 -14.93 -9.23
N ARG A 215 -0.45 -15.94 -8.41
CA ARG A 215 0.22 -17.19 -8.82
C ARG A 215 -0.85 -18.16 -9.31
N VAL A 216 -0.72 -18.55 -10.56
CA VAL A 216 -1.69 -19.42 -11.24
C VAL A 216 -0.98 -20.69 -11.69
N ASP A 217 -1.46 -21.83 -11.25
CA ASP A 217 -1.00 -23.13 -11.75
C ASP A 217 -1.84 -23.53 -12.96
N VAL A 218 -1.18 -23.62 -14.10
CA VAL A 218 -1.80 -23.96 -15.38
C VAL A 218 -1.43 -25.37 -15.76
N THR A 219 -2.43 -26.19 -16.05
CA THR A 219 -2.25 -27.54 -16.55
C THR A 219 -2.01 -27.49 -18.05
N ALA A 220 -0.80 -27.83 -18.48
CA ALA A 220 -0.46 -27.91 -19.90
C ALA A 220 -0.17 -29.36 -20.31
N THR A 221 -0.74 -29.79 -21.43
CA THR A 221 -0.49 -31.09 -22.00
C THR A 221 0.56 -30.96 -23.12
N VAL A 222 1.70 -31.61 -22.96
CA VAL A 222 2.75 -31.66 -23.96
C VAL A 222 2.90 -33.12 -24.41
N GLY A 223 2.35 -33.45 -25.55
CA GLY A 223 2.27 -34.84 -26.03
C GLY A 223 1.37 -35.70 -25.15
N ALA A 224 1.91 -36.77 -24.59
CA ALA A 224 1.17 -37.70 -23.69
C ALA A 224 1.33 -37.30 -22.19
N PHE A 225 2.06 -36.25 -21.88
CA PHE A 225 2.36 -35.86 -20.49
C PHE A 225 1.62 -34.59 -20.10
N THR A 226 1.02 -34.62 -18.93
CA THR A 226 0.40 -33.46 -18.30
C THR A 226 1.39 -32.86 -17.29
N THR A 227 1.73 -31.59 -17.45
CA THR A 227 2.63 -30.86 -16.55
C THR A 227 1.93 -29.63 -15.99
N ILE A 228 2.23 -29.29 -14.73
CA ILE A 228 1.77 -28.06 -14.11
C ILE A 228 2.82 -26.98 -14.39
N LYS A 229 2.40 -25.86 -14.96
CA LYS A 229 3.24 -24.68 -15.21
C LYS A 229 2.79 -23.58 -14.24
N PRO A 230 3.61 -23.17 -13.27
CA PRO A 230 3.32 -22.01 -12.45
C PRO A 230 3.52 -20.72 -13.26
N VAL A 231 2.50 -19.87 -13.29
CA VAL A 231 2.49 -18.58 -13.99
C VAL A 231 2.23 -17.47 -12.99
N ARG A 232 2.85 -16.32 -13.20
CA ARG A 232 2.63 -15.11 -12.40
C ARG A 232 1.94 -14.06 -13.24
N VAL A 233 0.80 -13.56 -12.76
CA VAL A 233 0.08 -12.45 -13.37
C VAL A 233 0.21 -11.26 -12.44
N THR A 234 0.96 -10.25 -12.87
CA THR A 234 1.22 -9.05 -12.06
C THR A 234 0.36 -7.88 -12.56
N LEU A 235 -0.29 -7.22 -11.63
CA LEU A 235 -1.07 -6.00 -11.79
C LEU A 235 -0.39 -4.90 -10.99
N GLY A 236 -0.31 -3.70 -11.55
CA GLY A 236 0.36 -2.57 -10.92
C GLY A 236 1.71 -2.25 -11.52
N ASN A 237 2.73 -2.01 -10.69
CA ASN A 237 4.08 -1.76 -11.20
C ASN A 237 4.60 -3.02 -11.90
N ASP A 238 5.22 -2.85 -13.07
CA ASP A 238 5.67 -3.94 -13.94
C ASP A 238 4.54 -4.92 -14.34
N ALA A 239 3.34 -4.36 -14.57
CA ALA A 239 2.16 -5.13 -14.91
C ALA A 239 2.36 -6.01 -16.14
N SER A 240 2.01 -7.28 -16.04
CA SER A 240 1.89 -8.22 -17.15
C SER A 240 0.48 -8.25 -17.73
N ALA A 241 -0.51 -7.71 -17.00
CA ALA A 241 -1.91 -7.58 -17.39
C ALA A 241 -2.50 -6.28 -16.86
N ASN A 242 -3.54 -5.75 -17.52
CA ASN A 242 -4.28 -4.59 -17.02
C ASN A 242 -5.50 -5.01 -16.21
N VAL A 243 -6.11 -6.14 -16.54
CA VAL A 243 -7.28 -6.68 -15.85
C VAL A 243 -7.09 -8.17 -15.58
N PHE A 244 -7.47 -8.59 -14.39
CA PHE A 244 -7.56 -9.98 -14.01
C PHE A 244 -8.92 -10.25 -13.38
N ARG A 245 -9.61 -11.26 -13.87
CA ARG A 245 -10.95 -11.65 -13.45
C ARG A 245 -11.00 -13.14 -13.16
N LEU A 246 -11.61 -13.51 -12.05
CA LEU A 246 -11.90 -14.89 -11.69
C LEU A 246 -13.39 -15.14 -11.71
N TYR A 247 -13.76 -16.12 -12.50
CA TYR A 247 -15.11 -16.68 -12.54
C TYR A 247 -15.12 -18.05 -11.86
N GLY A 248 -16.28 -18.59 -11.61
CA GLY A 248 -16.38 -19.93 -11.04
C GLY A 248 -15.90 -21.04 -11.98
N ASP A 249 -15.79 -20.77 -13.27
CA ASP A 249 -15.43 -21.75 -14.32
C ASP A 249 -14.16 -21.37 -15.10
N LYS A 250 -13.63 -20.14 -14.96
CA LYS A 250 -12.49 -19.69 -15.76
C LYS A 250 -11.74 -18.49 -15.14
N ILE A 251 -10.52 -18.32 -15.61
CA ILE A 251 -9.73 -17.09 -15.43
C ILE A 251 -9.79 -16.28 -16.73
N ASP A 252 -9.93 -14.96 -16.62
CA ASP A 252 -9.89 -14.03 -17.75
C ASP A 252 -8.93 -12.88 -17.48
N THR A 253 -8.14 -12.52 -18.49
CA THR A 253 -7.17 -11.41 -18.42
C THR A 253 -6.97 -10.82 -19.82
N ASP A 254 -6.70 -9.52 -19.88
CA ASP A 254 -6.43 -8.79 -21.13
C ASP A 254 -4.94 -8.71 -21.49
N GLY A 255 -4.06 -9.22 -20.61
CA GLY A 255 -2.61 -9.15 -20.77
C GLY A 255 -2.00 -10.41 -21.35
N ALA A 256 -0.78 -10.28 -21.85
CA ALA A 256 0.08 -11.41 -22.17
C ALA A 256 0.59 -12.02 -20.86
N VAL A 257 0.22 -13.25 -20.60
CA VAL A 257 0.60 -13.96 -19.39
C VAL A 257 1.83 -14.82 -19.67
N GLY A 258 2.89 -14.55 -18.95
CA GLY A 258 4.14 -15.28 -19.01
C GLY A 258 5.33 -14.40 -19.40
N GLY A 259 6.27 -14.25 -18.49
CA GLY A 259 7.59 -13.67 -18.72
C GLY A 259 8.64 -14.77 -18.81
N GLY A 260 9.53 -14.71 -19.80
CA GLY A 260 10.63 -15.66 -19.95
C GLY A 260 10.30 -16.92 -20.76
N ALA A 261 10.95 -18.03 -20.45
CA ALA A 261 10.88 -19.28 -21.22
C ALA A 261 9.53 -20.02 -21.17
N MET A 262 8.55 -19.53 -20.37
CA MET A 262 7.22 -20.15 -20.23
C MET A 262 6.13 -19.19 -20.69
N THR A 263 5.80 -19.22 -21.96
CA THR A 263 4.62 -18.56 -22.48
C THR A 263 3.43 -19.51 -22.31
N VAL A 264 2.37 -19.03 -21.67
CA VAL A 264 1.10 -19.75 -21.52
C VAL A 264 0.08 -19.06 -22.39
N SER A 265 -0.67 -19.82 -23.17
CA SER A 265 -1.76 -19.28 -23.97
C SER A 265 -2.94 -18.86 -23.09
N ASN A 266 -3.73 -17.89 -23.56
CA ASN A 266 -4.96 -17.49 -22.86
C ASN A 266 -5.93 -18.65 -22.65
N ALA A 267 -5.94 -19.64 -23.56
CA ALA A 267 -6.79 -20.84 -23.44
C ALA A 267 -6.33 -21.74 -22.27
N GLU A 268 -5.02 -21.92 -22.11
CA GLU A 268 -4.46 -22.68 -20.98
C GLU A 268 -4.68 -21.92 -19.66
N LEU A 269 -4.51 -20.59 -19.65
CA LEU A 269 -4.72 -19.79 -18.46
C LEU A 269 -6.17 -19.88 -17.95
N LYS A 270 -7.15 -19.92 -18.84
CA LYS A 270 -8.58 -20.04 -18.49
C LYS A 270 -8.87 -21.24 -17.60
N THR A 271 -8.12 -22.32 -17.74
CA THR A 271 -8.28 -23.55 -16.95
C THR A 271 -7.34 -23.60 -15.74
N GLY A 272 -6.57 -22.55 -15.50
CA GLY A 272 -5.65 -22.44 -14.39
C GLY A 272 -6.34 -22.32 -13.04
N LYS A 273 -5.56 -22.55 -11.98
CA LYS A 273 -5.99 -22.40 -10.59
C LYS A 273 -5.11 -21.37 -9.90
N VAL A 274 -5.71 -20.41 -9.21
CA VAL A 274 -4.97 -19.48 -8.38
C VAL A 274 -4.55 -20.15 -7.09
N THR A 275 -3.26 -20.16 -6.80
CA THR A 275 -2.69 -20.84 -5.63
C THR A 275 -2.26 -19.86 -4.55
N ALA A 276 -1.83 -18.66 -4.94
CA ALA A 276 -1.42 -17.65 -3.99
C ALA A 276 -1.59 -16.23 -4.58
N VAL A 277 -1.74 -15.26 -3.70
CA VAL A 277 -1.73 -13.83 -4.00
C VAL A 277 -0.58 -13.19 -3.27
N GLU A 278 0.32 -12.58 -4.01
CA GLU A 278 1.44 -11.80 -3.47
C GLU A 278 1.10 -10.31 -3.58
N ILE A 279 1.16 -9.61 -2.47
CA ILE A 279 0.86 -8.19 -2.37
C ILE A 279 2.18 -7.48 -2.11
N SER A 280 2.48 -6.46 -2.90
CA SER A 280 3.67 -5.63 -2.72
C SER A 280 3.28 -4.16 -2.59
N LEU A 281 3.86 -3.48 -1.62
CA LEU A 281 3.61 -2.10 -1.29
C LEU A 281 4.93 -1.34 -1.21
N THR A 282 4.99 -0.17 -1.84
CA THR A 282 6.07 0.79 -1.64
C THR A 282 5.51 2.00 -0.90
N VAL A 283 5.99 2.25 0.30
CA VAL A 283 5.55 3.37 1.14
C VAL A 283 6.64 4.45 1.15
N LEU A 284 6.26 5.69 0.93
CA LEU A 284 7.17 6.83 1.03
C LEU A 284 7.20 7.39 2.46
N SER A 285 8.35 7.94 2.84
CA SER A 285 8.43 8.74 4.06
C SER A 285 7.66 10.05 3.90
N ASP A 286 7.21 10.65 5.02
CA ASP A 286 6.53 11.96 5.01
C ASP A 286 7.39 13.04 4.33
N PHE A 287 8.70 12.99 4.53
CA PHE A 287 9.64 13.88 3.86
C PHE A 287 9.68 13.59 2.35
N GLY A 288 9.68 12.31 1.95
CA GLY A 288 9.65 11.89 0.55
C GLY A 288 8.42 12.41 -0.19
N ILE A 289 7.23 12.30 0.40
CA ILE A 289 5.97 12.83 -0.19
C ILE A 289 6.05 14.35 -0.38
N ASN A 290 6.48 15.09 0.62
CA ASN A 290 6.58 16.55 0.54
C ASN A 290 7.58 17.01 -0.54
N GLN A 291 8.69 16.30 -0.68
CA GLN A 291 9.67 16.57 -1.72
C GLN A 291 9.13 16.18 -3.11
N LEU A 292 8.42 15.06 -3.23
CA LEU A 292 7.84 14.60 -4.48
C LEU A 292 6.86 15.62 -5.08
N LYS A 293 6.09 16.32 -4.24
CA LYS A 293 5.14 17.38 -4.66
C LYS A 293 5.81 18.59 -5.27
N SER A 294 6.99 18.96 -4.77
CA SER A 294 7.66 20.23 -5.11
C SER A 294 8.86 20.05 -6.04
N ARG A 295 9.49 18.88 -6.06
CA ARG A 295 10.74 18.63 -6.78
C ARG A 295 10.47 18.30 -8.24
N LYS A 296 11.18 18.99 -9.14
CA LYS A 296 11.30 18.59 -10.54
C LYS A 296 12.53 17.71 -10.69
N PHE A 297 12.34 16.49 -11.19
CA PHE A 297 13.44 15.58 -11.45
C PHE A 297 14.07 15.87 -12.80
N SER A 298 15.40 15.93 -12.84
CA SER A 298 16.16 16.21 -14.06
C SER A 298 16.18 15.02 -15.02
N SER A 299 16.04 13.81 -14.49
CA SER A 299 16.03 12.57 -15.27
C SER A 299 15.31 11.44 -14.50
N PRO A 300 14.90 10.36 -15.20
CA PRO A 300 14.38 9.15 -14.55
C PRO A 300 15.35 8.54 -13.53
N ALA A 301 16.65 8.62 -13.77
CA ALA A 301 17.68 8.13 -12.86
C ALA A 301 17.76 8.95 -11.56
N ASP A 302 17.59 10.28 -11.64
CA ASP A 302 17.52 11.17 -10.47
C ASP A 302 16.28 10.83 -9.62
N LYS A 303 15.15 10.60 -10.27
CA LYS A 303 13.92 10.13 -9.61
C LYS A 303 14.10 8.78 -8.94
N ALA A 304 14.67 7.80 -9.62
CA ALA A 304 14.92 6.47 -9.06
C ALA A 304 15.84 6.53 -7.83
N LYS A 305 16.91 7.34 -7.90
CA LYS A 305 17.81 7.57 -6.76
C LYS A 305 17.08 8.21 -5.58
N PHE A 306 16.22 9.19 -5.84
CA PHE A 306 15.41 9.83 -4.81
C PHE A 306 14.44 8.82 -4.15
N LEU A 307 13.72 8.05 -4.95
CA LEU A 307 12.80 7.02 -4.46
C LEU A 307 13.55 5.99 -3.61
N ALA A 308 14.70 5.48 -4.06
CA ALA A 308 15.52 4.54 -3.30
C ALA A 308 15.98 5.07 -1.92
N GLN A 309 16.04 6.39 -1.73
CA GLN A 309 16.42 7.00 -0.46
C GLN A 309 15.23 7.21 0.49
N HIS A 310 14.02 7.34 -0.04
CA HIS A 310 12.84 7.79 0.72
C HIS A 310 11.68 6.81 0.69
N SER A 311 11.80 5.68 -0.02
CA SER A 311 10.79 4.62 -0.06
C SER A 311 11.24 3.37 0.67
N TYR A 312 10.24 2.62 1.13
CA TYR A 312 10.40 1.33 1.80
C TYR A 312 9.44 0.34 1.15
N GLU A 313 9.96 -0.80 0.73
CA GLU A 313 9.19 -1.84 0.06
C GLU A 313 8.86 -2.96 1.03
N PHE A 314 7.61 -3.42 1.00
CA PHE A 314 7.09 -4.51 1.81
C PHE A 314 6.27 -5.44 0.94
N SER A 315 6.41 -6.74 1.15
CA SER A 315 5.61 -7.73 0.44
C SER A 315 5.10 -8.82 1.38
N LYS A 316 3.95 -9.39 1.02
CA LYS A 316 3.37 -10.54 1.72
C LYS A 316 2.69 -11.46 0.71
N THR A 317 2.96 -12.75 0.83
CA THR A 317 2.29 -13.78 0.06
C THR A 317 1.23 -14.45 0.93
N VAL A 318 0.05 -14.64 0.37
CA VAL A 318 -1.09 -15.31 1.00
C VAL A 318 -1.49 -16.48 0.12
N ASP A 319 -1.49 -17.68 0.67
CA ASP A 319 -2.01 -18.84 -0.01
C ASP A 319 -3.54 -18.77 -0.07
N VAL A 320 -4.08 -18.94 -1.25
CA VAL A 320 -5.53 -18.94 -1.44
C VAL A 320 -6.05 -20.35 -1.16
N PRO A 321 -7.13 -20.51 -0.36
CA PRO A 321 -7.73 -21.82 -0.14
C PRO A 321 -8.00 -22.50 -1.47
N GLY A 322 -7.54 -23.75 -1.61
CA GLY A 322 -7.45 -24.44 -2.91
C GLY A 322 -8.76 -24.45 -3.69
N LEU A 323 -8.68 -23.92 -4.88
CA LEU A 323 -9.71 -24.02 -5.94
C LEU A 323 -9.74 -25.39 -6.56
#